data_2a4a66b848dad196c4bea93f8f84c0b2
#
_entry.id   2a4a66b848dad196c4bea93f8f84c0b2
#
_cell.length_a   1.000
_cell.length_b   1.000
_cell.length_c   1.000
_cell.angle_alpha   90.00
_cell.angle_beta   90.00
_cell.angle_gamma   90.00
#
_symmetry.space_group_name_H-M   'P 1'
#
loop_
_entity.id
_entity.type
_entity.pdbx_description
1 polymer ?
#
loop_
_entity_poly.entity_id
_entity_poly.type
_entity_poly.pdbx_seq_one_letter_code
_entity_poly.pdbx_strand_id
1 'polypeptide(L)'
;MKKIFLSFLLVMVGISHTLAQGLDGNVEQRLKDFFTRYETSYANIGKCKLDRYEVNHDKKRLNVYASPSFGYQPFTPEKTEAIYRLLRQSLPGPVNYYDITIYADGKSIEDLIPNYLRKKQDKSRLWQRTDYKGDPWVKNISRPFTAGKGLEGRHIALWQSHGKYYKKDKGCWEWQRPRLFCTTEDLFTQSFVIPYIIPMLENAGAIVYTPVSYTHLRAHETPEHL
;
A
#
# COMPACT_ATOMS: atom_id res chain seq x y z
N MET A 1 -8.81 -59.86 15.88
CA MET A 1 -9.59 -58.71 15.30
C MET A 1 -9.09 -57.33 15.72
N LYS A 2 -8.76 -57.02 17.00
CA LYS A 2 -8.28 -55.71 17.41
C LYS A 2 -6.96 -55.22 16.76
N LYS A 3 -6.00 -56.11 16.47
CA LYS A 3 -4.70 -55.72 15.85
C LYS A 3 -4.82 -55.34 14.37
N ILE A 4 -5.74 -55.95 13.62
CA ILE A 4 -5.98 -55.67 12.21
C ILE A 4 -6.69 -54.30 12.06
N PHE A 5 -7.59 -53.96 12.98
CA PHE A 5 -8.28 -52.68 12.97
C PHE A 5 -7.35 -51.50 13.27
N LEU A 6 -6.38 -51.68 14.18
CA LEU A 6 -5.39 -50.66 14.51
C LEU A 6 -4.41 -50.42 13.35
N SER A 7 -4.00 -51.48 12.65
CA SER A 7 -3.11 -51.36 11.48
C SER A 7 -3.79 -50.67 10.31
N PHE A 8 -5.09 -50.91 10.08
CA PHE A 8 -5.86 -50.24 9.05
C PHE A 8 -6.09 -48.76 9.37
N LEU A 9 -6.31 -48.41 10.64
CA LEU A 9 -6.43 -47.02 11.09
C LEU A 9 -5.11 -46.25 10.91
N LEU A 10 -3.96 -46.84 11.21
CA LEU A 10 -2.65 -46.20 11.03
C LEU A 10 -2.33 -45.97 9.53
N VAL A 11 -2.68 -46.91 8.65
CA VAL A 11 -2.49 -46.77 7.21
C VAL A 11 -3.38 -45.67 6.65
N MET A 12 -4.64 -45.57 7.08
CA MET A 12 -5.56 -44.50 6.65
C MET A 12 -5.11 -43.10 7.12
N VAL A 13 -4.57 -42.98 8.33
CA VAL A 13 -4.01 -41.72 8.84
C VAL A 13 -2.74 -41.35 8.08
N GLY A 14 -1.87 -42.32 7.77
CA GLY A 14 -0.66 -42.09 6.96
C GLY A 14 -0.96 -41.65 5.52
N ILE A 15 -1.97 -42.24 4.88
CA ILE A 15 -2.41 -41.87 3.53
C ILE A 15 -3.03 -40.48 3.53
N SER A 16 -3.80 -40.10 4.57
CA SER A 16 -4.40 -38.78 4.68
C SER A 16 -3.32 -37.68 4.85
N HIS A 17 -2.26 -37.94 5.62
CA HIS A 17 -1.16 -37.00 5.80
C HIS A 17 -0.31 -36.82 4.53
N THR A 18 0.01 -37.88 3.83
CA THR A 18 0.77 -37.82 2.57
C THR A 18 -0.04 -37.15 1.44
N LEU A 19 -1.33 -37.37 1.36
CA LEU A 19 -2.20 -36.64 0.42
C LEU A 19 -2.32 -35.16 0.74
N ALA A 20 -2.42 -34.76 2.02
CA ALA A 20 -2.45 -33.39 2.44
C ALA A 20 -1.11 -32.67 2.11
N GLN A 21 0.02 -33.30 2.41
CA GLN A 21 1.35 -32.73 2.08
C GLN A 21 1.57 -32.58 0.57
N GLY A 22 1.08 -33.52 -0.24
CA GLY A 22 1.13 -33.42 -1.70
C GLY A 22 0.23 -32.31 -2.26
N LEU A 23 -0.93 -32.10 -1.67
CA LEU A 23 -1.84 -31.00 -2.01
C LEU A 23 -1.25 -29.64 -1.63
N ASP A 24 -0.65 -29.50 -0.45
CA ASP A 24 -0.06 -28.26 0.03
C ASP A 24 1.15 -27.85 -0.82
N GLY A 25 2.04 -28.77 -1.19
CA GLY A 25 3.15 -28.47 -2.09
C GLY A 25 2.69 -28.00 -3.48
N ASN A 26 1.59 -28.52 -3.98
CA ASN A 26 0.99 -28.06 -5.24
C ASN A 26 0.34 -26.68 -5.09
N VAL A 27 -0.31 -26.40 -3.95
CA VAL A 27 -0.88 -25.08 -3.65
C VAL A 27 0.21 -24.02 -3.61
N GLU A 28 1.30 -24.26 -2.90
CA GLU A 28 2.42 -23.32 -2.81
C GLU A 28 2.99 -22.95 -4.19
N GLN A 29 3.26 -23.95 -5.01
CA GLN A 29 3.78 -23.73 -6.35
C GLN A 29 2.82 -22.92 -7.21
N ARG A 30 1.53 -23.24 -7.16
CA ARG A 30 0.50 -22.50 -7.91
C ARG A 30 0.36 -21.05 -7.45
N LEU A 31 0.47 -20.78 -6.15
CA LEU A 31 0.49 -19.42 -5.63
C LEU A 31 1.72 -18.66 -6.09
N LYS A 32 2.92 -19.26 -6.03
CA LYS A 32 4.15 -18.64 -6.54
C LYS A 32 4.04 -18.33 -8.03
N ASP A 33 3.54 -19.27 -8.82
CA ASP A 33 3.34 -19.11 -10.26
C ASP A 33 2.32 -18.00 -10.56
N PHE A 34 1.25 -17.92 -9.77
CA PHE A 34 0.26 -16.86 -9.90
C PHE A 34 0.89 -15.48 -9.72
N PHE A 35 1.59 -15.24 -8.61
CA PHE A 35 2.20 -13.94 -8.36
C PHE A 35 3.34 -13.61 -9.33
N THR A 36 4.11 -14.60 -9.76
CA THR A 36 5.17 -14.41 -10.76
C THR A 36 4.62 -13.96 -12.11
N ARG A 37 3.44 -14.47 -12.50
CA ARG A 37 2.78 -14.11 -13.76
C ARG A 37 1.80 -12.97 -13.65
N TYR A 38 1.50 -12.51 -12.42
CA TYR A 38 0.56 -11.44 -12.22
C TYR A 38 1.07 -10.15 -12.84
N GLU A 39 0.45 -9.76 -13.94
CA GLU A 39 0.70 -8.49 -14.61
C GLU A 39 -0.32 -7.48 -14.15
N THR A 40 0.15 -6.36 -13.66
CA THR A 40 -0.70 -5.24 -13.32
C THR A 40 -0.74 -4.25 -14.49
N SER A 41 -1.85 -3.55 -14.62
CA SER A 41 -1.99 -2.46 -15.61
C SER A 41 -1.05 -1.28 -15.31
N TYR A 42 -0.40 -1.31 -14.14
CA TYR A 42 0.47 -0.26 -13.65
C TYR A 42 1.90 -0.78 -13.65
N ALA A 43 2.66 -0.39 -14.67
CA ALA A 43 4.10 -0.59 -14.66
C ALA A 43 4.68 0.07 -13.40
N ASN A 44 5.63 -0.59 -12.75
CA ASN A 44 6.47 0.00 -11.69
C ASN A 44 5.98 -0.07 -10.24
N ILE A 45 5.01 -0.92 -9.93
CA ILE A 45 4.70 -1.22 -8.52
C ILE A 45 5.67 -2.20 -7.86
N GLY A 46 6.66 -2.69 -8.61
CA GLY A 46 7.59 -3.74 -8.20
C GLY A 46 7.10 -5.15 -8.54
N LYS A 47 7.94 -6.13 -8.27
CA LYS A 47 7.59 -7.55 -8.49
C LYS A 47 6.61 -8.01 -7.42
N CYS A 48 5.49 -8.58 -7.86
CA CYS A 48 4.54 -9.23 -6.96
C CYS A 48 5.04 -10.63 -6.62
N LYS A 49 5.10 -10.95 -5.33
CA LYS A 49 5.57 -12.25 -4.84
C LYS A 49 4.62 -12.81 -3.80
N LEU A 50 4.63 -14.12 -3.64
CA LEU A 50 4.09 -14.79 -2.48
C LEU A 50 5.08 -14.64 -1.34
N ASP A 51 4.66 -14.08 -0.20
CA ASP A 51 5.47 -14.05 1.02
C ASP A 51 5.22 -15.30 1.87
N ARG A 52 3.98 -15.64 2.12
CA ARG A 52 3.55 -16.84 2.84
C ARG A 52 2.09 -17.17 2.53
N TYR A 53 1.66 -18.34 2.94
CA TYR A 53 0.26 -18.76 2.87
C TYR A 53 -0.10 -19.67 4.06
N GLU A 54 -1.38 -19.79 4.34
CA GLU A 54 -1.92 -20.61 5.41
C GLU A 54 -3.16 -21.34 4.88
N VAL A 55 -3.13 -22.68 4.88
CA VAL A 55 -4.28 -23.51 4.51
C VAL A 55 -4.89 -24.12 5.75
N ASN A 56 -6.19 -24.03 5.88
CA ASN A 56 -6.95 -24.75 6.88
C ASN A 56 -8.00 -25.62 6.18
N HIS A 57 -7.72 -26.91 6.04
CA HIS A 57 -8.57 -27.86 5.35
C HIS A 57 -9.89 -28.11 6.08
N ASP A 58 -9.90 -28.10 7.41
CA ASP A 58 -11.10 -28.33 8.21
C ASP A 58 -12.10 -27.17 8.05
N LYS A 59 -11.59 -25.94 8.06
CA LYS A 59 -12.41 -24.73 7.89
C LYS A 59 -12.56 -24.32 6.43
N LYS A 60 -11.95 -25.05 5.50
CA LYS A 60 -11.91 -24.73 4.06
C LYS A 60 -11.51 -23.28 3.81
N ARG A 61 -10.40 -22.85 4.42
CA ARG A 61 -9.91 -21.47 4.34
C ARG A 61 -8.48 -21.45 3.81
N LEU A 62 -8.18 -20.48 2.95
CA LEU A 62 -6.85 -20.18 2.42
C LEU A 62 -6.54 -18.70 2.62
N ASN A 63 -5.57 -18.40 3.46
CA ASN A 63 -5.01 -17.05 3.60
C ASN A 63 -3.72 -16.96 2.79
N VAL A 64 -3.63 -15.99 1.92
CA VAL A 64 -2.50 -15.74 1.02
C VAL A 64 -1.91 -14.38 1.35
N TYR A 65 -0.63 -14.34 1.67
CA TYR A 65 0.07 -13.10 2.00
C TYR A 65 1.03 -12.76 0.86
N ALA A 66 0.70 -11.69 0.15
CA ALA A 66 1.50 -11.16 -0.94
C ALA A 66 2.49 -10.12 -0.46
N SER A 67 3.55 -9.91 -1.23
CA SER A 67 4.52 -8.84 -0.99
C SER A 67 3.84 -7.46 -0.93
N PRO A 68 4.38 -6.49 -0.17
CA PRO A 68 3.81 -5.14 -0.07
C PRO A 68 3.58 -4.47 -1.41
N SER A 69 4.45 -4.73 -2.39
CA SER A 69 4.31 -4.20 -3.75
C SER A 69 2.99 -4.60 -4.43
N PHE A 70 2.40 -5.74 -4.08
CA PHE A 70 1.07 -6.12 -4.56
C PHE A 70 -0.02 -5.16 -4.08
N GLY A 71 0.17 -4.57 -2.89
CA GLY A 71 -0.74 -3.57 -2.32
C GLY A 71 -0.67 -2.19 -2.97
N TYR A 72 0.39 -1.88 -3.75
CA TYR A 72 0.61 -0.56 -4.35
C TYR A 72 -0.15 -0.32 -5.66
N GLN A 73 -1.15 -1.11 -5.94
CA GLN A 73 -2.03 -0.94 -7.08
C GLN A 73 -3.40 -0.43 -6.63
N PRO A 74 -4.17 0.28 -7.49
CA PRO A 74 -5.52 0.68 -7.15
C PRO A 74 -6.44 -0.53 -7.16
N PHE A 75 -7.10 -0.79 -6.04
CA PHE A 75 -8.12 -1.81 -5.92
C PHE A 75 -9.51 -1.18 -6.15
N THR A 76 -10.29 -1.81 -7.02
CA THR A 76 -11.72 -1.57 -7.18
C THR A 76 -12.46 -2.87 -6.89
N PRO A 77 -13.78 -2.86 -6.64
CA PRO A 77 -14.55 -4.08 -6.47
C PRO A 77 -14.36 -5.06 -7.63
N GLU A 78 -14.45 -4.57 -8.87
CA GLU A 78 -14.34 -5.39 -10.09
C GLU A 78 -12.95 -5.99 -10.25
N LYS A 79 -11.91 -5.19 -9.97
CA LYS A 79 -10.53 -5.66 -10.04
C LYS A 79 -10.24 -6.70 -8.97
N THR A 80 -10.74 -6.50 -7.76
CA THR A 80 -10.59 -7.46 -6.66
C THR A 80 -11.28 -8.78 -6.98
N GLU A 81 -12.50 -8.75 -7.50
CA GLU A 81 -13.22 -9.95 -7.96
C GLU A 81 -12.46 -10.67 -9.09
N ALA A 82 -11.89 -9.91 -10.04
CA ALA A 82 -11.09 -10.48 -11.13
C ALA A 82 -9.82 -11.17 -10.60
N ILE A 83 -9.13 -10.59 -9.63
CA ILE A 83 -7.95 -11.18 -8.98
C ILE A 83 -8.32 -12.51 -8.33
N TYR A 84 -9.38 -12.55 -7.53
CA TYR A 84 -9.84 -13.80 -6.90
C TYR A 84 -10.24 -14.86 -7.92
N ARG A 85 -10.92 -14.48 -8.97
CA ARG A 85 -11.30 -15.39 -10.04
C ARG A 85 -10.07 -16.02 -10.72
N LEU A 86 -9.07 -15.21 -11.07
CA LEU A 86 -7.82 -15.69 -11.68
C LEU A 86 -7.05 -16.59 -10.72
N LEU A 87 -6.98 -16.23 -9.44
CA LEU A 87 -6.33 -17.04 -8.43
C LEU A 87 -7.02 -18.40 -8.28
N ARG A 88 -8.35 -18.43 -8.17
CA ARG A 88 -9.13 -19.68 -8.08
C ARG A 88 -8.90 -20.60 -9.29
N GLN A 89 -8.79 -20.02 -10.49
CA GLN A 89 -8.49 -20.79 -11.71
C GLN A 89 -7.09 -21.41 -11.69
N SER A 90 -6.14 -20.85 -10.96
CA SER A 90 -4.78 -21.37 -10.86
C SER A 90 -4.62 -22.42 -9.78
N LEU A 91 -5.53 -22.50 -8.81
CA LEU A 91 -5.45 -23.40 -7.67
C LEU A 91 -5.97 -24.82 -8.01
N PRO A 92 -5.41 -25.86 -7.38
CA PRO A 92 -5.93 -27.22 -7.54
C PRO A 92 -7.27 -27.38 -6.83
N GLY A 93 -8.11 -28.29 -7.32
CA GLY A 93 -9.25 -28.78 -6.55
C GLY A 93 -8.78 -29.63 -5.37
N PRO A 94 -9.42 -29.60 -4.20
CA PRO A 94 -10.63 -28.82 -3.83
C PRO A 94 -10.34 -27.39 -3.34
N VAL A 95 -9.08 -26.95 -3.24
CA VAL A 95 -8.67 -25.68 -2.60
C VAL A 95 -9.22 -24.45 -3.32
N ASN A 96 -9.48 -24.55 -4.62
CA ASN A 96 -10.09 -23.46 -5.40
C ASN A 96 -11.51 -23.09 -4.94
N TYR A 97 -12.18 -23.94 -4.15
CA TYR A 97 -13.51 -23.67 -3.57
C TYR A 97 -13.45 -23.14 -2.12
N TYR A 98 -12.24 -23.00 -1.57
CA TYR A 98 -12.09 -22.50 -0.20
C TYR A 98 -12.46 -21.01 -0.09
N ASP A 99 -12.73 -20.59 1.13
CA ASP A 99 -12.77 -19.17 1.47
C ASP A 99 -11.35 -18.60 1.39
N ILE A 100 -11.08 -17.79 0.36
CA ILE A 100 -9.75 -17.28 0.06
C ILE A 100 -9.70 -15.80 0.44
N THR A 101 -8.68 -15.42 1.21
CA THR A 101 -8.36 -14.03 1.50
C THR A 101 -6.92 -13.73 1.09
N ILE A 102 -6.72 -12.69 0.30
CA ILE A 102 -5.40 -12.19 -0.07
C ILE A 102 -5.08 -10.98 0.79
N TYR A 103 -3.92 -11.01 1.44
CA TYR A 103 -3.40 -9.92 2.24
C TYR A 103 -2.21 -9.28 1.54
N ALA A 104 -2.12 -7.95 1.58
CA ALA A 104 -0.96 -7.17 1.17
C ALA A 104 -0.76 -6.03 2.17
N ASP A 105 0.47 -5.83 2.61
CA ASP A 105 0.81 -4.81 3.60
C ASP A 105 -0.06 -4.86 4.87
N GLY A 106 -0.31 -6.08 5.37
CA GLY A 106 -1.09 -6.35 6.59
C GLY A 106 -2.61 -6.15 6.48
N LYS A 107 -3.15 -5.83 5.29
CA LYS A 107 -4.58 -5.64 5.03
C LYS A 107 -5.09 -6.60 3.97
N SER A 108 -6.35 -7.00 4.07
CA SER A 108 -6.98 -7.71 2.95
C SER A 108 -7.09 -6.81 1.73
N ILE A 109 -7.05 -7.37 0.52
CA ILE A 109 -7.16 -6.55 -0.70
C ILE A 109 -8.54 -5.87 -0.81
N GLU A 110 -9.57 -6.39 -0.17
CA GLU A 110 -10.86 -5.74 -0.02
C GLU A 110 -10.76 -4.48 0.85
N ASP A 111 -9.90 -4.53 1.88
CA ASP A 111 -9.67 -3.39 2.76
C ASP A 111 -8.86 -2.29 2.08
N LEU A 112 -8.14 -2.60 1.03
CA LEU A 112 -7.43 -1.63 0.21
C LEU A 112 -8.35 -0.92 -0.81
N ILE A 113 -9.59 -1.38 -1.00
CA ILE A 113 -10.57 -0.66 -1.83
C ILE A 113 -10.93 0.67 -1.16
N PRO A 114 -10.77 1.82 -1.85
CA PRO A 114 -11.18 3.11 -1.35
C PRO A 114 -12.65 3.14 -0.92
N ASN A 115 -12.94 3.82 0.19
CA ASN A 115 -14.27 3.78 0.79
C ASN A 115 -15.39 4.26 -0.16
N TYR A 116 -15.08 5.25 -1.01
CA TYR A 116 -16.04 5.80 -1.98
C TYR A 116 -16.38 4.85 -3.14
N LEU A 117 -15.54 3.83 -3.38
CA LEU A 117 -15.80 2.79 -4.40
C LEU A 117 -16.54 1.58 -3.85
N ARG A 118 -16.69 1.48 -2.52
CA ARG A 118 -17.37 0.34 -1.89
C ARG A 118 -18.88 0.43 -2.10
N LYS A 119 -19.52 -0.70 -2.39
CA LYS A 119 -21.00 -0.80 -2.44
C LYS A 119 -21.66 -0.32 -1.14
N LYS A 120 -21.03 -0.62 -0.01
CA LYS A 120 -21.41 -0.12 1.31
C LYS A 120 -20.20 0.55 1.93
N GLN A 121 -20.33 1.85 2.15
CA GLN A 121 -19.27 2.61 2.79
C GLN A 121 -19.07 2.17 4.24
N ASP A 122 -17.83 2.01 4.63
CA ASP A 122 -17.43 1.76 6.01
C ASP A 122 -17.44 3.08 6.77
N LYS A 123 -18.38 3.23 7.67
CA LYS A 123 -18.56 4.45 8.47
C LYS A 123 -17.36 4.73 9.39
N SER A 124 -16.62 3.69 9.82
CA SER A 124 -15.43 3.87 10.65
C SER A 124 -14.29 4.56 9.92
N ARG A 125 -14.30 4.52 8.58
CA ARG A 125 -13.32 5.17 7.70
C ARG A 125 -13.72 6.57 7.24
N LEU A 126 -14.90 7.02 7.62
CA LEU A 126 -15.34 8.38 7.38
C LEU A 126 -14.80 9.27 8.50
N TRP A 127 -14.30 10.45 8.12
CA TRP A 127 -13.91 11.43 9.11
C TRP A 127 -15.14 11.79 9.97
N GLN A 128 -15.04 11.52 11.24
CA GLN A 128 -16.06 11.93 12.20
C GLN A 128 -15.69 13.32 12.68
N ARG A 129 -16.51 14.31 12.36
CA ARG A 129 -16.41 15.62 12.96
C ARG A 129 -16.47 15.48 14.46
N THR A 130 -15.36 15.65 15.12
CA THR A 130 -15.36 16.05 16.52
C THR A 130 -15.70 17.54 16.53
N ASP A 131 -16.88 17.90 17.00
CA ASP A 131 -17.20 19.29 17.26
C ASP A 131 -16.31 19.75 18.44
N TYR A 132 -15.11 20.16 18.08
CA TYR A 132 -14.20 20.76 19.04
C TYR A 132 -14.76 22.12 19.42
N LYS A 133 -15.26 22.22 20.65
CA LYS A 133 -15.84 23.45 21.22
C LYS A 133 -14.83 24.27 22.04
N GLY A 134 -13.57 23.85 22.06
CA GLY A 134 -12.50 24.56 22.77
C GLY A 134 -11.90 25.71 21.96
N ASP A 135 -10.89 26.32 22.54
CA ASP A 135 -10.10 27.34 21.88
C ASP A 135 -9.41 26.80 20.61
N PRO A 136 -9.21 27.62 19.58
CA PRO A 136 -8.47 27.21 18.39
C PRO A 136 -7.13 26.57 18.72
N TRP A 137 -6.81 25.44 18.09
CA TRP A 137 -5.52 24.74 18.26
C TRP A 137 -4.32 25.61 17.90
N VAL A 138 -4.51 26.52 16.96
CA VAL A 138 -3.50 27.48 16.53
C VAL A 138 -4.02 28.88 16.90
N LYS A 139 -3.32 29.55 17.82
CA LYS A 139 -3.62 30.92 18.24
C LYS A 139 -2.54 31.83 17.74
N ASN A 140 -2.92 33.07 17.38
CA ASN A 140 -1.97 34.13 17.15
C ASN A 140 -1.48 34.65 18.52
N ILE A 141 -0.44 34.04 19.06
CA ILE A 141 0.08 34.36 20.40
C ILE A 141 0.94 35.63 20.38
N SER A 142 1.56 35.92 19.23
CA SER A 142 2.58 36.96 19.15
C SER A 142 2.02 38.38 19.17
N ARG A 143 0.85 38.60 18.58
CA ARG A 143 0.10 39.85 18.58
C ARG A 143 -1.28 39.67 17.95
N PRO A 144 -2.29 40.40 18.44
CA PRO A 144 -3.55 40.51 17.75
C PRO A 144 -3.32 41.19 16.41
N PHE A 145 -3.72 40.52 15.32
CA PHE A 145 -3.49 41.05 14.00
C PHE A 145 -4.57 40.58 13.05
N THR A 146 -5.07 41.49 12.24
CA THR A 146 -6.03 41.17 11.20
C THR A 146 -5.27 41.03 9.89
N ALA A 147 -5.27 39.85 9.31
CA ALA A 147 -4.57 39.60 8.06
C ALA A 147 -5.32 40.23 6.89
N GLY A 148 -4.72 41.23 6.26
CA GLY A 148 -5.30 41.93 5.10
C GLY A 148 -5.43 40.99 3.87
N LYS A 149 -4.53 40.06 3.73
CA LYS A 149 -4.51 39.04 2.65
C LYS A 149 -4.69 37.61 3.15
N GLY A 150 -5.32 37.41 4.29
CA GLY A 150 -5.53 36.09 4.88
C GLY A 150 -4.32 35.48 5.56
N LEU A 151 -3.19 35.36 4.87
CA LEU A 151 -1.93 34.79 5.41
C LEU A 151 -0.80 35.80 5.57
N GLU A 152 -1.10 37.10 5.48
CA GLU A 152 -0.08 38.15 5.60
C GLU A 152 0.75 38.00 6.88
N GLY A 153 2.08 38.03 6.72
CA GLY A 153 3.03 37.84 7.81
C GLY A 153 3.09 36.48 8.45
N ARG A 154 2.43 35.46 7.87
CA ARG A 154 2.55 34.09 8.32
C ARG A 154 3.79 33.43 7.72
N HIS A 155 4.54 32.73 8.57
CA HIS A 155 5.69 31.94 8.17
C HIS A 155 5.25 30.48 8.09
N ILE A 156 5.35 29.88 6.91
CA ILE A 156 4.91 28.52 6.65
C ILE A 156 6.11 27.70 6.19
N ALA A 157 6.45 26.66 6.93
CA ALA A 157 7.39 25.63 6.47
C ALA A 157 6.60 24.55 5.73
N LEU A 158 6.87 24.39 4.45
CA LEU A 158 6.17 23.46 3.58
C LEU A 158 7.14 22.42 3.02
N TRP A 159 6.88 21.16 3.30
CA TRP A 159 7.65 20.05 2.77
C TRP A 159 6.88 19.42 1.62
N GLN A 160 7.37 19.59 0.40
CA GLN A 160 6.67 19.15 -0.82
C GLN A 160 6.79 17.66 -1.08
N SER A 161 7.79 16.96 -0.49
CA SER A 161 8.01 15.51 -0.62
C SER A 161 9.26 15.08 0.15
N HIS A 162 9.51 13.77 0.23
CA HIS A 162 10.72 13.20 0.85
C HIS A 162 11.97 13.42 -0.01
N GLY A 163 11.82 13.50 -1.35
CA GLY A 163 12.92 13.71 -2.26
C GLY A 163 13.78 12.47 -2.54
N LYS A 164 14.99 12.69 -3.02
CA LYS A 164 15.97 11.64 -3.32
C LYS A 164 16.96 11.47 -2.17
N TYR A 165 17.47 10.27 -2.01
CA TYR A 165 18.58 9.96 -1.12
C TYR A 165 19.68 9.23 -1.89
N TYR A 166 20.91 9.35 -1.43
CA TYR A 166 22.03 8.67 -2.05
C TYR A 166 22.14 7.23 -1.52
N LYS A 167 21.99 6.27 -2.41
CA LYS A 167 22.09 4.86 -2.09
C LYS A 167 23.52 4.38 -2.30
N LYS A 168 24.27 4.25 -1.20
CA LYS A 168 25.70 3.95 -1.21
C LYS A 168 26.04 2.62 -1.89
N ASP A 169 25.23 1.59 -1.68
CA ASP A 169 25.41 0.26 -2.28
C ASP A 169 25.27 0.26 -3.81
N LYS A 170 24.54 1.23 -4.37
CA LYS A 170 24.34 1.38 -5.81
C LYS A 170 25.10 2.56 -6.42
N GLY A 171 25.69 3.41 -5.59
CA GLY A 171 26.39 4.61 -6.06
C GLY A 171 25.53 5.62 -6.80
N CYS A 172 24.23 5.69 -6.52
CA CYS A 172 23.31 6.56 -7.24
C CYS A 172 22.25 7.21 -6.33
N TRP A 173 21.63 8.28 -6.82
CA TRP A 173 20.51 8.93 -6.17
C TRP A 173 19.19 8.24 -6.56
N GLU A 174 18.43 7.76 -5.57
CA GLU A 174 17.11 7.17 -5.78
C GLU A 174 16.04 7.97 -5.04
N TRP A 175 14.81 7.93 -5.56
CA TRP A 175 13.67 8.47 -4.84
C TRP A 175 13.43 7.69 -3.55
N GLN A 176 13.12 8.41 -2.46
CA GLN A 176 12.92 7.78 -1.16
C GLN A 176 11.65 6.92 -1.14
N ARG A 177 10.62 7.36 -1.82
CA ARG A 177 9.36 6.65 -1.90
C ARG A 177 9.26 5.77 -3.16
N PRO A 178 8.58 4.63 -3.04
CA PRO A 178 8.38 3.73 -4.17
C PRO A 178 7.50 4.37 -5.25
N ARG A 179 7.49 3.72 -6.40
CA ARG A 179 6.53 4.08 -7.45
C ARG A 179 5.12 3.67 -7.04
N LEU A 180 4.20 4.61 -7.15
CA LEU A 180 2.77 4.41 -6.99
C LEU A 180 2.08 4.71 -8.33
N PHE A 181 1.20 3.83 -8.76
CA PHE A 181 0.50 3.93 -10.05
C PHE A 181 1.51 4.04 -11.20
N CYS A 182 1.53 5.11 -11.93
CA CYS A 182 2.48 5.36 -13.03
C CYS A 182 3.58 6.35 -12.67
N THR A 183 3.65 6.80 -11.42
CA THR A 183 4.60 7.81 -10.96
C THR A 183 5.27 7.41 -9.65
N THR A 184 6.22 8.21 -9.21
CA THR A 184 6.76 8.15 -7.86
C THR A 184 5.93 9.08 -6.97
N GLU A 185 5.62 8.66 -5.72
CA GLU A 185 4.90 9.47 -4.75
C GLU A 185 5.53 10.86 -4.61
N ASP A 186 6.86 10.92 -4.54
CA ASP A 186 7.60 12.17 -4.44
C ASP A 186 7.32 13.12 -5.61
N LEU A 187 7.34 12.62 -6.84
CA LEU A 187 7.07 13.42 -8.04
C LEU A 187 5.61 13.88 -8.11
N PHE A 188 4.68 13.00 -7.73
CA PHE A 188 3.26 13.34 -7.71
C PHE A 188 3.01 14.52 -6.78
N THR A 189 3.51 14.45 -5.54
CA THR A 189 3.33 15.52 -4.57
C THR A 189 3.98 16.83 -5.05
N GLN A 190 5.21 16.77 -5.57
CA GLN A 190 5.91 17.94 -6.09
C GLN A 190 5.18 18.61 -7.25
N SER A 191 4.50 17.81 -8.10
CA SER A 191 3.84 18.33 -9.31
C SER A 191 2.70 19.32 -9.04
N PHE A 192 2.14 19.33 -7.83
CA PHE A 192 1.11 20.30 -7.46
C PHE A 192 1.54 21.23 -6.33
N VAL A 193 2.43 20.80 -5.43
CA VAL A 193 2.88 21.66 -4.33
C VAL A 193 3.73 22.80 -4.86
N ILE A 194 4.72 22.53 -5.70
CA ILE A 194 5.64 23.55 -6.20
C ILE A 194 4.94 24.57 -7.13
N PRO A 195 4.22 24.14 -8.20
CA PRO A 195 3.66 25.10 -9.14
C PRO A 195 2.36 25.76 -8.69
N TYR A 196 1.65 25.20 -7.70
CA TYR A 196 0.35 25.71 -7.31
C TYR A 196 0.28 26.10 -5.83
N ILE A 197 0.56 25.20 -4.89
CA ILE A 197 0.34 25.48 -3.47
C ILE A 197 1.28 26.58 -2.97
N ILE A 198 2.56 26.51 -3.30
CA ILE A 198 3.53 27.54 -2.88
C ILE A 198 3.10 28.93 -3.40
N PRO A 199 2.87 29.14 -4.71
CA PRO A 199 2.40 30.42 -5.21
C PRO A 199 1.05 30.87 -4.61
N MET A 200 0.14 29.95 -4.34
CA MET A 200 -1.14 30.30 -3.71
C MET A 200 -0.95 30.82 -2.28
N LEU A 201 -0.08 30.20 -1.49
CA LEU A 201 0.23 30.64 -0.13
C LEU A 201 0.95 32.00 -0.14
N GLU A 202 1.92 32.19 -1.04
CA GLU A 202 2.63 33.46 -1.20
C GLU A 202 1.70 34.59 -1.67
N ASN A 203 0.81 34.31 -2.62
CA ASN A 203 -0.20 35.26 -3.07
C ASN A 203 -1.20 35.62 -1.97
N ALA A 204 -1.46 34.71 -1.03
CA ALA A 204 -2.26 35.01 0.15
C ALA A 204 -1.50 35.81 1.21
N GLY A 205 -0.22 36.13 1.01
CA GLY A 205 0.62 36.95 1.88
C GLY A 205 1.54 36.18 2.83
N ALA A 206 1.64 34.84 2.70
CA ALA A 206 2.54 34.02 3.50
C ALA A 206 3.99 34.15 3.05
N ILE A 207 4.91 33.95 3.99
CA ILE A 207 6.34 33.70 3.72
C ILE A 207 6.55 32.20 3.77
N VAL A 208 6.82 31.58 2.61
CA VAL A 208 6.92 30.13 2.48
C VAL A 208 8.37 29.69 2.49
N TYR A 209 8.70 28.78 3.39
CA TYR A 209 9.99 28.11 3.46
C TYR A 209 9.84 26.67 2.99
N THR A 210 10.65 26.27 2.02
CA THR A 210 10.68 24.88 1.51
C THR A 210 11.97 24.21 1.97
N PRO A 211 11.91 23.25 2.91
CA PRO A 211 13.14 22.63 3.39
C PRO A 211 13.74 21.66 2.36
N VAL A 212 15.00 21.49 2.50
CA VAL A 212 16.01 20.55 1.98
C VAL A 212 15.79 19.84 0.64
N SER A 213 14.63 19.26 0.31
CA SER A 213 14.48 18.56 -0.96
C SER A 213 14.51 19.49 -2.19
N TYR A 214 14.07 20.72 -2.02
CA TYR A 214 14.19 21.77 -3.04
C TYR A 214 15.58 22.44 -3.00
N THR A 215 16.13 22.67 -1.83
CA THR A 215 17.47 23.18 -1.67
C THR A 215 18.55 22.19 -2.07
N HIS A 216 18.29 20.88 -1.99
CA HIS A 216 19.25 19.88 -2.50
C HIS A 216 19.35 19.87 -4.04
N LEU A 217 18.29 20.17 -4.75
CA LEU A 217 18.36 20.40 -6.19
C LEU A 217 19.13 21.70 -6.54
N ARG A 218 19.14 22.68 -5.64
CA ARG A 218 19.88 23.94 -5.79
C ARG A 218 21.24 23.97 -5.08
N ALA A 219 21.48 23.11 -4.08
CA ALA A 219 22.75 23.07 -3.37
C ALA A 219 23.94 22.58 -4.23
N HIS A 220 23.67 22.10 -5.42
CA HIS A 220 24.69 21.82 -6.44
C HIS A 220 24.82 22.93 -7.49
N GLU A 221 23.93 23.92 -7.46
CA GLU A 221 24.09 25.16 -8.21
C GLU A 221 24.72 26.18 -7.27
N THR A 222 26.04 26.19 -7.22
CA THR A 222 26.75 27.29 -6.57
C THR A 222 26.41 28.60 -7.29
N PRO A 223 26.45 29.78 -6.62
CA PRO A 223 26.20 31.07 -7.26
C PRO A 223 27.06 31.37 -8.50
N GLU A 224 28.06 30.55 -8.75
CA GLU A 224 28.94 30.62 -9.91
C GLU A 224 28.36 30.01 -11.19
N HIS A 225 27.19 29.35 -11.09
CA HIS A 225 26.46 28.75 -12.22
C HIS A 225 25.10 29.39 -12.53
N LEU A 226 24.84 30.58 -11.92
CA LEU A 226 23.67 31.41 -12.23
C LEU A 226 24.08 32.58 -13.12
#